data_246567ca73227beb82b063a387d7d504
#
_entry.id   246567ca73227beb82b063a387d7d504
#
_cell.length_a   1.000
_cell.length_b   1.000
_cell.length_c   1.000
_cell.angle_alpha   90.00
_cell.angle_beta   90.00
_cell.angle_gamma   90.00
#
_symmetry.space_group_name_H-M   'P 1'
#
loop_
_entity.id
_entity.type
_entity.pdbx_description
1 polymer ?
#
loop_
_entity_poly.entity_id
_entity_poly.type
_entity_poly.pdbx_seq_one_letter_code
_entity_poly.pdbx_strand_id
1 'polypeptide(L)'
;NQLRVFGLLAFYLLEVRGAHGPIVKTISTTSLLNKLGQIYDVPVYETGVGFKFVAPKMTETNAIIGGEESGGFAFQHHVPERDGILAGLYILDLMRLLDQKPSQLLETLFSKTGTESHYDRVDSTFPSDQKEKIIDRVHNANPSEIGGLTLISVDTTDGFKFNLEGGDWLLIRFSGTEPIIRVYCETTDADKVQKILQDGLSIAGLS
;
A
#
# COMPACT_ATOMS: atom_id res chain seq x y z
N ASN A 1 -3.23 -0.04 -11.53
CA ASN A 1 -3.00 -1.07 -10.52
C ASN A 1 -3.94 -0.86 -9.32
N GLN A 2 -4.07 -1.82 -8.42
CA GLN A 2 -5.01 -1.83 -7.30
C GLN A 2 -4.74 -0.73 -6.27
N LEU A 3 -3.50 -0.32 -6.08
CA LEU A 3 -3.14 0.75 -5.16
C LEU A 3 -3.75 2.09 -5.58
N ARG A 4 -3.67 2.39 -6.88
CA ARG A 4 -4.28 3.59 -7.47
C ARG A 4 -5.81 3.54 -7.38
N VAL A 5 -6.42 2.35 -7.57
CA VAL A 5 -7.86 2.16 -7.38
C VAL A 5 -8.26 2.44 -5.92
N PHE A 6 -7.47 1.95 -4.95
CA PHE A 6 -7.74 2.24 -3.54
C PHE A 6 -7.66 3.74 -3.22
N GLY A 7 -6.65 4.44 -3.76
CA GLY A 7 -6.57 5.89 -3.65
C GLY A 7 -7.80 6.60 -4.24
N LEU A 8 -8.26 6.17 -5.43
CA LEU A 8 -9.47 6.72 -6.07
C LEU A 8 -10.76 6.44 -5.27
N LEU A 9 -10.90 5.25 -4.68
CA LEU A 9 -12.05 4.91 -3.84
C LEU A 9 -12.08 5.75 -2.56
N ALA A 10 -10.93 5.93 -1.90
CA ALA A 10 -10.84 6.81 -0.74
C ALA A 10 -11.12 8.26 -1.10
N PHE A 11 -10.56 8.76 -2.21
CA PHE A 11 -10.84 10.09 -2.74
C PHE A 11 -12.34 10.27 -3.05
N TYR A 12 -12.97 9.28 -3.70
CA TYR A 12 -14.41 9.31 -3.98
C TYR A 12 -15.24 9.46 -2.70
N LEU A 13 -14.96 8.66 -1.69
CA LEU A 13 -15.71 8.73 -0.43
C LEU A 13 -15.49 10.06 0.29
N LEU A 14 -14.25 10.53 0.38
CA LEU A 14 -13.91 11.75 1.11
C LEU A 14 -14.36 13.02 0.36
N GLU A 15 -13.95 13.19 -0.91
CA GLU A 15 -14.18 14.42 -1.68
C GLU A 15 -15.59 14.49 -2.27
N VAL A 16 -16.03 13.41 -2.92
CA VAL A 16 -17.26 13.44 -3.73
C VAL A 16 -18.49 13.08 -2.90
N ARG A 17 -18.37 12.11 -2.01
CA ARG A 17 -19.47 11.67 -1.14
C ARG A 17 -19.52 12.41 0.20
N GLY A 18 -18.49 13.17 0.52
CA GLY A 18 -18.41 13.92 1.78
C GLY A 18 -18.38 13.02 3.03
N ALA A 19 -17.97 11.77 2.88
CA ALA A 19 -17.80 10.88 4.02
C ALA A 19 -16.61 11.33 4.86
N HIS A 20 -16.73 11.27 6.18
CA HIS A 20 -15.66 11.64 7.10
C HIS A 20 -15.45 10.53 8.12
N GLY A 21 -14.29 9.91 8.08
CA GLY A 21 -13.95 8.80 8.96
C GLY A 21 -12.65 8.11 8.58
N PRO A 22 -12.15 7.22 9.44
CA PRO A 22 -10.87 6.56 9.26
C PRO A 22 -10.78 5.73 7.97
N ILE A 23 -9.53 5.55 7.52
CA ILE A 23 -9.14 4.61 6.47
C ILE A 23 -8.32 3.50 7.11
N VAL A 24 -8.57 2.24 6.73
CA VAL A 24 -7.76 1.10 7.16
C VAL A 24 -7.08 0.47 5.96
N LYS A 25 -5.76 0.26 6.05
CA LYS A 25 -4.98 -0.33 4.96
C LYS A 25 -3.99 -1.36 5.48
N THR A 26 -3.58 -2.31 4.63
CA THR A 26 -2.44 -3.16 4.96
C THR A 26 -1.12 -2.42 4.71
N ILE A 27 -0.07 -2.82 5.43
CA ILE A 27 1.28 -2.23 5.36
C ILE A 27 1.86 -2.21 3.93
N SER A 28 1.38 -3.09 3.04
CA SER A 28 1.81 -3.23 1.64
C SER A 28 1.07 -2.32 0.65
N THR A 29 0.15 -1.45 1.12
CA THR A 29 -0.63 -0.58 0.25
C THR A 29 -0.09 0.86 0.19
N THR A 30 -0.73 1.67 -0.64
CA THR A 30 -0.25 2.99 -1.07
C THR A 30 -0.18 4.05 0.03
N SER A 31 0.86 4.86 -0.04
CA SER A 31 1.05 6.10 0.75
C SER A 31 0.07 7.22 0.34
N LEU A 32 -0.59 7.13 -0.83
CA LEU A 32 -1.63 8.08 -1.23
C LEU A 32 -2.75 8.20 -0.20
N LEU A 33 -3.07 7.10 0.51
CA LEU A 33 -4.07 7.10 1.57
C LEU A 33 -3.64 7.95 2.77
N ASN A 34 -2.36 7.92 3.13
CA ASN A 34 -1.81 8.77 4.18
C ASN A 34 -1.89 10.26 3.80
N LYS A 35 -1.62 10.57 2.51
CA LYS A 35 -1.78 11.94 1.98
C LYS A 35 -3.25 12.39 2.03
N LEU A 36 -4.17 11.54 1.60
CA LEU A 36 -5.61 11.83 1.71
C LEU A 36 -6.02 12.00 3.19
N GLY A 37 -5.54 11.13 4.08
CA GLY A 37 -5.80 11.26 5.52
C GLY A 37 -5.37 12.62 6.07
N GLN A 38 -4.20 13.13 5.67
CA GLN A 38 -3.72 14.46 6.05
C GLN A 38 -4.58 15.59 5.46
N ILE A 39 -4.97 15.49 4.17
CA ILE A 39 -5.76 16.53 3.49
C ILE A 39 -7.17 16.66 4.09
N TYR A 40 -7.80 15.53 4.45
CA TYR A 40 -9.17 15.51 4.96
C TYR A 40 -9.27 15.40 6.49
N ASP A 41 -8.14 15.47 7.18
CA ASP A 41 -8.03 15.35 8.65
C ASP A 41 -8.73 14.09 9.19
N VAL A 42 -8.43 12.93 8.56
CA VAL A 42 -8.95 11.63 8.99
C VAL A 42 -7.83 10.65 9.31
N PRO A 43 -7.97 9.81 10.35
CA PRO A 43 -6.97 8.82 10.69
C PRO A 43 -6.79 7.77 9.60
N VAL A 44 -5.54 7.33 9.40
CA VAL A 44 -5.18 6.18 8.56
C VAL A 44 -4.50 5.13 9.44
N TYR A 45 -5.10 3.95 9.53
CA TYR A 45 -4.57 2.83 10.31
C TYR A 45 -3.94 1.80 9.38
N GLU A 46 -2.70 1.40 9.71
CA GLU A 46 -2.01 0.30 9.02
C GLU A 46 -2.14 -1.00 9.82
N THR A 47 -2.33 -2.12 9.13
CA THR A 47 -2.40 -3.47 9.69
C THR A 47 -1.43 -4.39 8.95
N GLY A 48 -1.17 -5.56 9.52
CA GLY A 48 -0.54 -6.66 8.78
C GLY A 48 -1.34 -7.06 7.55
N VAL A 49 -0.71 -7.80 6.64
CA VAL A 49 -1.33 -8.27 5.40
C VAL A 49 -2.33 -9.38 5.69
N GLY A 50 -3.53 -9.22 5.19
CA GLY A 50 -4.65 -10.14 5.31
C GLY A 50 -5.92 -9.45 5.77
N PHE A 51 -7.02 -9.71 5.07
CA PHE A 51 -8.31 -9.07 5.35
C PHE A 51 -8.83 -9.40 6.76
N LYS A 52 -8.38 -10.51 7.35
CA LYS A 52 -8.63 -10.87 8.75
C LYS A 52 -8.15 -9.84 9.77
N PHE A 53 -7.23 -8.95 9.40
CA PHE A 53 -6.76 -7.83 10.23
C PHE A 53 -7.46 -6.52 9.84
N VAL A 54 -7.80 -6.35 8.56
CA VAL A 54 -8.47 -5.15 8.04
C VAL A 54 -9.90 -5.05 8.56
N ALA A 55 -10.72 -6.11 8.41
CA ALA A 55 -12.13 -6.08 8.77
C ALA A 55 -12.38 -5.79 10.27
N PRO A 56 -11.70 -6.45 11.23
CA PRO A 56 -11.84 -6.10 12.63
C PRO A 56 -11.43 -4.65 12.94
N LYS A 57 -10.35 -4.17 12.32
CA LYS A 57 -9.88 -2.79 12.51
C LYS A 57 -10.86 -1.77 11.93
N MET A 58 -11.48 -2.06 10.80
CA MET A 58 -12.56 -1.23 10.24
C MET A 58 -13.75 -1.13 11.21
N THR A 59 -14.15 -2.25 11.80
CA THR A 59 -15.28 -2.29 12.76
C THR A 59 -14.91 -1.52 14.03
N GLU A 60 -13.72 -1.73 14.59
CA GLU A 60 -13.23 -1.06 15.80
C GLU A 60 -13.21 0.47 15.63
N THR A 61 -12.76 0.94 14.48
CA THR A 61 -12.54 2.38 14.22
C THR A 61 -13.69 3.05 13.49
N ASN A 62 -14.72 2.29 13.10
CA ASN A 62 -15.82 2.75 12.26
C ASN A 62 -15.31 3.36 10.94
N ALA A 63 -14.33 2.72 10.32
CA ALA A 63 -13.66 3.22 9.12
C ALA A 63 -14.59 3.25 7.91
N ILE A 64 -14.46 4.30 7.08
CA ILE A 64 -15.26 4.48 5.86
C ILE A 64 -14.87 3.50 4.76
N ILE A 65 -13.60 3.09 4.74
CA ILE A 65 -13.05 2.13 3.76
C ILE A 65 -11.88 1.38 4.38
N GLY A 66 -11.73 0.12 4.00
CA GLY A 66 -10.54 -0.67 4.28
C GLY A 66 -10.12 -1.51 3.08
N GLY A 67 -8.83 -1.82 2.98
CA GLY A 67 -8.39 -2.58 1.82
C GLY A 67 -6.95 -3.10 1.87
N GLU A 68 -6.68 -3.94 0.88
CA GLU A 68 -5.42 -4.65 0.70
C GLU A 68 -4.78 -4.32 -0.66
N GLU A 69 -3.48 -4.54 -0.75
CA GLU A 69 -2.71 -4.43 -2.01
C GLU A 69 -3.26 -5.33 -3.12
N SER A 70 -3.84 -6.47 -2.76
CA SER A 70 -4.45 -7.42 -3.70
C SER A 70 -5.69 -6.89 -4.42
N GLY A 71 -6.27 -5.76 -3.97
CA GLY A 71 -7.49 -5.18 -4.53
C GLY A 71 -8.77 -5.60 -3.80
N GLY A 72 -8.65 -6.19 -2.63
CA GLY A 72 -9.78 -6.46 -1.75
C GLY A 72 -10.17 -5.20 -0.97
N PHE A 73 -11.35 -4.63 -1.24
CA PHE A 73 -11.84 -3.41 -0.59
C PHE A 73 -13.17 -3.65 0.09
N ALA A 74 -13.35 -3.12 1.30
CA ALA A 74 -14.62 -3.10 2.03
C ALA A 74 -15.01 -1.67 2.43
N PHE A 75 -16.29 -1.47 2.66
CA PHE A 75 -16.87 -0.15 2.85
C PHE A 75 -17.74 -0.10 4.11
N GLN A 76 -17.78 1.06 4.75
CA GLN A 76 -18.66 1.32 5.88
C GLN A 76 -20.15 1.10 5.48
N HIS A 77 -20.97 0.66 6.42
CA HIS A 77 -22.39 0.38 6.22
C HIS A 77 -22.69 -0.74 5.20
N HIS A 78 -21.70 -1.54 4.88
CA HIS A 78 -21.82 -2.75 4.08
C HIS A 78 -21.30 -3.96 4.88
N VAL A 79 -21.38 -5.15 4.30
CA VAL A 79 -20.80 -6.35 4.92
C VAL A 79 -19.31 -6.10 5.18
N PRO A 80 -18.75 -6.42 6.36
CA PRO A 80 -17.33 -6.23 6.67
C PRO A 80 -16.46 -7.28 5.97
N GLU A 81 -16.60 -7.37 4.67
CA GLU A 81 -15.89 -8.25 3.75
C GLU A 81 -15.67 -7.53 2.43
N ARG A 82 -14.71 -8.01 1.66
CA ARG A 82 -14.32 -7.45 0.36
C ARG A 82 -15.46 -7.52 -0.65
N ASP A 83 -15.75 -6.42 -1.30
CA ASP A 83 -16.75 -6.34 -2.36
C ASP A 83 -16.19 -5.61 -3.60
N GLY A 84 -15.73 -6.41 -4.56
CA GLY A 84 -15.20 -5.89 -5.83
C GLY A 84 -16.29 -5.33 -6.76
N ILE A 85 -17.55 -5.79 -6.62
CA ILE A 85 -18.67 -5.28 -7.41
C ILE A 85 -18.99 -3.86 -6.95
N LEU A 86 -19.14 -3.65 -5.63
CA LEU A 86 -19.38 -2.33 -5.07
C LEU A 86 -18.22 -1.36 -5.36
N ALA A 87 -16.98 -1.83 -5.24
CA ALA A 87 -15.80 -1.05 -5.61
C ALA A 87 -15.87 -0.59 -7.09
N GLY A 88 -16.22 -1.50 -8.00
CA GLY A 88 -16.40 -1.17 -9.42
C GLY A 88 -17.51 -0.16 -9.66
N LEU A 89 -18.64 -0.29 -8.96
CA LEU A 89 -19.76 0.66 -9.05
C LEU A 89 -19.36 2.04 -8.53
N TYR A 90 -18.57 2.13 -7.47
CA TYR A 90 -18.08 3.41 -6.96
C TYR A 90 -17.12 4.10 -7.93
N ILE A 91 -16.25 3.35 -8.61
CA ILE A 91 -15.40 3.92 -9.67
C ILE A 91 -16.25 4.43 -10.86
N LEU A 92 -17.27 3.67 -11.28
CA LEU A 92 -18.17 4.11 -12.35
C LEU A 92 -18.96 5.37 -11.96
N ASP A 93 -19.43 5.45 -10.71
CA ASP A 93 -20.12 6.64 -10.21
C ASP A 93 -19.18 7.85 -10.10
N LEU A 94 -17.94 7.64 -9.67
CA LEU A 94 -16.89 8.68 -9.66
C LEU A 94 -16.64 9.21 -11.07
N MET A 95 -16.48 8.32 -12.07
CA MET A 95 -16.34 8.71 -13.48
C MET A 95 -17.50 9.55 -13.97
N ARG A 96 -18.71 9.13 -13.64
CA ARG A 96 -19.95 9.82 -14.04
C ARG A 96 -20.09 11.20 -13.39
N LEU A 97 -19.80 11.30 -12.09
CA LEU A 97 -19.98 12.54 -11.33
C LEU A 97 -18.96 13.62 -11.71
N LEU A 98 -17.73 13.22 -12.03
CA LEU A 98 -16.68 14.14 -12.45
C LEU A 98 -16.59 14.30 -13.97
N ASP A 99 -17.35 13.52 -14.74
CA ASP A 99 -17.26 13.45 -16.22
C ASP A 99 -15.83 13.20 -16.70
N GLN A 100 -15.14 12.25 -16.04
CA GLN A 100 -13.73 11.95 -16.27
C GLN A 100 -13.51 10.48 -16.61
N LYS A 101 -12.56 10.23 -17.53
CA LYS A 101 -12.03 8.90 -17.83
C LYS A 101 -11.07 8.45 -16.70
N PRO A 102 -10.79 7.13 -16.56
CA PRO A 102 -9.90 6.63 -15.51
C PRO A 102 -8.52 7.29 -15.44
N SER A 103 -7.92 7.65 -16.60
CA SER A 103 -6.64 8.36 -16.61
C SER A 103 -6.74 9.77 -16.03
N GLN A 104 -7.81 10.49 -16.35
CA GLN A 104 -8.06 11.84 -15.83
C GLN A 104 -8.39 11.82 -14.32
N LEU A 105 -9.08 10.77 -13.83
CA LEU A 105 -9.29 10.57 -12.40
C LEU A 105 -7.96 10.41 -11.65
N LEU A 106 -6.98 9.70 -12.24
CA LEU A 106 -5.65 9.57 -11.65
C LEU A 106 -4.91 10.91 -11.63
N GLU A 107 -4.98 11.69 -12.69
CA GLU A 107 -4.42 13.04 -12.73
C GLU A 107 -5.04 13.94 -11.65
N THR A 108 -6.37 13.85 -11.48
CA THR A 108 -7.10 14.57 -10.41
C THR A 108 -6.63 14.12 -9.03
N LEU A 109 -6.49 12.82 -8.77
CA LEU A 109 -5.99 12.28 -7.51
C LEU A 109 -4.56 12.74 -7.23
N PHE A 110 -3.66 12.64 -8.21
CA PHE A 110 -2.26 13.04 -8.06
C PHE A 110 -2.12 14.56 -7.86
N SER A 111 -2.90 15.35 -8.58
CA SER A 111 -2.98 16.80 -8.35
C SER A 111 -3.46 17.13 -6.93
N LYS A 112 -4.46 16.40 -6.42
CA LYS A 112 -4.99 16.60 -5.07
C LYS A 112 -3.98 16.23 -3.99
N THR A 113 -3.28 15.11 -4.17
CA THR A 113 -2.29 14.60 -3.20
C THR A 113 -0.91 15.25 -3.33
N GLY A 114 -0.67 15.98 -4.43
CA GLY A 114 0.64 16.55 -4.77
C GLY A 114 1.70 15.50 -5.07
N THR A 115 1.30 14.26 -5.35
CA THR A 115 2.21 13.13 -5.48
C THR A 115 1.69 12.14 -6.52
N GLU A 116 2.54 11.76 -7.47
CA GLU A 116 2.34 10.59 -8.32
C GLU A 116 2.94 9.36 -7.63
N SER A 117 2.27 8.20 -7.73
CA SER A 117 2.69 6.95 -7.10
C SER A 117 3.02 5.90 -8.15
N HIS A 118 4.23 5.36 -8.06
CA HIS A 118 4.75 4.27 -8.87
C HIS A 118 5.03 3.07 -7.97
N TYR A 119 4.41 1.95 -8.28
CA TYR A 119 4.47 0.73 -7.48
C TYR A 119 4.81 -0.46 -8.35
N ASP A 120 5.66 -1.34 -7.82
CA ASP A 120 5.91 -2.65 -8.40
C ASP A 120 6.30 -3.66 -7.30
N ARG A 121 6.31 -4.95 -7.66
CA ARG A 121 6.62 -6.07 -6.78
C ARG A 121 7.42 -7.13 -7.52
N VAL A 122 8.38 -7.71 -6.83
CA VAL A 122 9.11 -8.90 -7.28
C VAL A 122 8.88 -10.04 -6.28
N ASP A 123 8.49 -11.20 -6.77
CA ASP A 123 8.42 -12.43 -6.02
C ASP A 123 9.65 -13.29 -6.37
N SER A 124 10.42 -13.69 -5.38
CA SER A 124 11.61 -14.54 -5.56
C SER A 124 11.52 -15.77 -4.68
N THR A 125 11.89 -16.92 -5.23
CA THR A 125 11.99 -18.17 -4.47
C THR A 125 13.37 -18.34 -3.84
N PHE A 126 13.43 -19.04 -2.73
CA PHE A 126 14.68 -19.39 -2.07
C PHE A 126 14.61 -20.83 -1.50
N PRO A 127 15.77 -21.51 -1.28
CA PRO A 127 15.77 -22.81 -0.64
C PRO A 127 15.18 -22.74 0.78
N SER A 128 14.25 -23.64 1.11
CA SER A 128 13.50 -23.59 2.39
C SER A 128 14.39 -23.63 3.62
N ASP A 129 15.56 -24.27 3.54
CA ASP A 129 16.57 -24.35 4.59
C ASP A 129 17.33 -23.03 4.82
N GLN A 130 17.19 -22.05 3.92
CA GLN A 130 17.81 -20.73 4.04
C GLN A 130 16.90 -19.66 4.64
N LYS A 131 15.63 -19.98 4.90
CA LYS A 131 14.62 -19.00 5.33
C LYS A 131 15.08 -18.20 6.56
N GLU A 132 15.50 -18.87 7.62
CA GLU A 132 15.92 -18.21 8.86
C GLU A 132 17.14 -17.31 8.63
N LYS A 133 18.11 -17.79 7.86
CA LYS A 133 19.31 -17.03 7.52
C LYS A 133 19.00 -15.76 6.73
N ILE A 134 18.02 -15.82 5.81
CA ILE A 134 17.60 -14.66 5.04
C ILE A 134 16.83 -13.68 5.94
N ILE A 135 15.97 -14.19 6.82
CA ILE A 135 15.25 -13.36 7.81
C ILE A 135 16.24 -12.62 8.71
N ASP A 136 17.22 -13.31 9.26
CA ASP A 136 18.26 -12.72 10.11
C ASP A 136 19.07 -11.66 9.36
N ARG A 137 19.39 -11.92 8.09
CA ARG A 137 20.09 -10.96 7.25
C ARG A 137 19.29 -9.67 7.04
N VAL A 138 17.99 -9.79 6.71
CA VAL A 138 17.12 -8.63 6.52
C VAL A 138 16.90 -7.90 7.85
N HIS A 139 16.70 -8.64 8.94
CA HIS A 139 16.51 -8.08 10.29
C HIS A 139 17.71 -7.24 10.75
N ASN A 140 18.91 -7.70 10.47
CA ASN A 140 20.15 -7.01 10.85
C ASN A 140 20.63 -5.99 9.80
N ALA A 141 19.89 -5.82 8.69
CA ALA A 141 20.23 -4.84 7.69
C ALA A 141 19.96 -3.42 8.20
N ASN A 142 20.95 -2.56 8.06
CA ASN A 142 20.83 -1.16 8.41
C ASN A 142 21.45 -0.29 7.31
N PRO A 143 20.84 -0.29 6.09
CA PRO A 143 21.35 0.54 5.01
C PRO A 143 21.12 2.03 5.33
N SER A 144 22.05 2.88 4.94
CA SER A 144 21.85 4.34 5.04
C SER A 144 20.88 4.86 3.99
N GLU A 145 20.83 4.16 2.84
CA GLU A 145 19.97 4.51 1.70
C GLU A 145 19.48 3.26 0.97
N ILE A 146 18.35 3.36 0.28
CA ILE A 146 17.78 2.34 -0.61
C ILE A 146 17.28 3.07 -1.87
N GLY A 147 17.68 2.63 -3.06
CA GLY A 147 17.35 3.31 -4.32
C GLY A 147 17.91 4.73 -4.43
N GLY A 148 18.91 5.08 -3.60
CA GLY A 148 19.45 6.43 -3.48
C GLY A 148 18.53 7.37 -2.68
N LEU A 149 17.60 6.81 -1.88
CA LEU A 149 16.74 7.54 -0.94
C LEU A 149 17.17 7.21 0.49
N THR A 150 17.22 8.23 1.35
CA THR A 150 17.62 8.08 2.75
C THR A 150 16.62 7.21 3.52
N LEU A 151 17.12 6.22 4.28
CA LEU A 151 16.30 5.45 5.21
C LEU A 151 15.89 6.32 6.42
N ILE A 152 14.59 6.38 6.68
CA ILE A 152 14.02 7.14 7.81
C ILE A 152 13.72 6.24 9.00
N SER A 153 13.08 5.08 8.76
CA SER A 153 12.70 4.13 9.82
C SER A 153 12.41 2.76 9.23
N VAL A 154 12.39 1.75 10.10
CA VAL A 154 11.98 0.38 9.75
C VAL A 154 10.78 0.00 10.61
N ASP A 155 9.70 -0.49 9.97
CA ASP A 155 8.53 -1.07 10.61
C ASP A 155 8.54 -2.60 10.40
N THR A 156 8.35 -3.34 11.49
CA THR A 156 8.39 -4.81 11.51
C THR A 156 7.02 -5.45 11.83
N THR A 157 5.94 -4.73 11.61
CA THR A 157 4.57 -5.20 11.87
C THR A 157 4.22 -6.48 11.10
N ASP A 158 4.59 -6.57 9.82
CA ASP A 158 4.41 -7.79 9.00
C ASP A 158 5.48 -7.82 7.89
N GLY A 159 6.65 -8.34 8.22
CA GLY A 159 7.85 -8.26 7.40
C GLY A 159 8.73 -7.09 7.81
N PHE A 160 9.46 -6.51 6.87
CA PHE A 160 10.40 -5.41 7.10
C PHE A 160 10.10 -4.29 6.11
N LYS A 161 9.41 -3.24 6.58
CA LYS A 161 9.12 -2.06 5.78
C LYS A 161 10.12 -0.96 6.10
N PHE A 162 10.96 -0.67 5.13
CA PHE A 162 11.93 0.42 5.16
C PHE A 162 11.22 1.67 4.63
N ASN A 163 10.90 2.60 5.52
CA ASN A 163 10.34 3.88 5.17
C ASN A 163 11.47 4.82 4.72
N LEU A 164 11.32 5.39 3.53
CA LEU A 164 12.31 6.22 2.88
C LEU A 164 11.88 7.69 2.88
N GLU A 165 12.81 8.58 2.59
CA GLU A 165 12.50 9.99 2.45
C GLU A 165 11.43 10.23 1.37
N GLY A 166 10.66 11.33 1.48
CA GLY A 166 9.59 11.65 0.54
C GLY A 166 8.29 10.87 0.73
N GLY A 167 8.26 9.87 1.64
CA GLY A 167 7.12 8.98 1.86
C GLY A 167 7.16 7.72 0.98
N ASP A 168 8.27 7.49 0.32
CA ASP A 168 8.59 6.28 -0.44
C ASP A 168 8.87 5.12 0.53
N TRP A 169 8.77 3.88 0.06
CA TRP A 169 9.03 2.72 0.91
C TRP A 169 9.43 1.47 0.13
N LEU A 170 10.17 0.59 0.79
CA LEU A 170 10.47 -0.78 0.41
C LEU A 170 9.90 -1.71 1.49
N LEU A 171 9.18 -2.77 1.10
CA LEU A 171 8.74 -3.82 2.02
C LEU A 171 9.27 -5.18 1.58
N ILE A 172 9.96 -5.87 2.48
CA ILE A 172 10.41 -7.25 2.31
C ILE A 172 9.56 -8.14 3.21
N ARG A 173 8.81 -9.07 2.58
CA ARG A 173 7.87 -9.94 3.28
C ARG A 173 8.05 -11.40 2.89
N PHE A 174 8.01 -12.28 3.87
CA PHE A 174 8.11 -13.72 3.65
C PHE A 174 6.71 -14.35 3.57
N SER A 175 6.51 -15.25 2.61
CA SER A 175 5.28 -16.06 2.58
C SER A 175 5.24 -16.98 3.79
N GLY A 176 4.06 -17.10 4.41
CA GLY A 176 3.83 -18.03 5.53
C GLY A 176 3.74 -19.50 5.10
N THR A 177 3.41 -19.76 3.83
CA THR A 177 3.08 -21.10 3.32
C THR A 177 4.06 -21.64 2.27
N GLU A 178 4.79 -20.74 1.60
CA GLU A 178 5.69 -21.09 0.49
C GLU A 178 7.08 -20.47 0.72
N PRO A 179 8.16 -21.07 0.17
CA PRO A 179 9.51 -20.51 0.25
C PRO A 179 9.66 -19.35 -0.77
N ILE A 180 8.86 -18.31 -0.58
CA ILE A 180 8.80 -17.12 -1.42
C ILE A 180 9.01 -15.89 -0.55
N ILE A 181 9.90 -15.02 -0.98
CA ILE A 181 10.03 -13.65 -0.51
C ILE A 181 9.35 -12.72 -1.52
N ARG A 182 8.62 -11.76 -1.01
CA ARG A 182 8.00 -10.71 -1.80
C ARG A 182 8.63 -9.39 -1.44
N VAL A 183 9.15 -8.72 -2.43
CA VAL A 183 9.76 -7.41 -2.32
C VAL A 183 8.85 -6.42 -3.04
N TYR A 184 8.32 -5.46 -2.30
CA TYR A 184 7.40 -4.44 -2.80
C TYR A 184 8.06 -3.08 -2.69
N CYS A 185 7.78 -2.19 -3.61
CA CYS A 185 8.12 -0.79 -3.42
C CYS A 185 7.02 0.14 -3.93
N GLU A 186 6.93 1.29 -3.31
CA GLU A 186 6.21 2.45 -3.83
C GLU A 186 7.13 3.66 -3.72
N THR A 187 7.20 4.43 -4.79
CA THR A 187 8.03 5.63 -4.89
C THR A 187 7.33 6.71 -5.71
N THR A 188 7.72 7.94 -5.50
CA THR A 188 7.26 9.10 -6.27
C THR A 188 8.00 9.28 -7.59
N ASP A 189 9.07 8.50 -7.83
CA ASP A 189 9.92 8.55 -9.01
C ASP A 189 9.91 7.19 -9.73
N ALA A 190 9.32 7.15 -10.94
CA ALA A 190 9.20 5.94 -11.74
C ALA A 190 10.56 5.26 -12.04
N ASP A 191 11.61 6.05 -12.20
CA ASP A 191 12.94 5.55 -12.56
C ASP A 191 13.63 4.84 -11.38
N LYS A 192 13.19 5.10 -10.15
CA LYS A 192 13.73 4.47 -8.94
C LYS A 192 13.11 3.11 -8.61
N VAL A 193 11.95 2.77 -9.16
CA VAL A 193 11.22 1.53 -8.83
C VAL A 193 12.12 0.30 -8.91
N GLN A 194 12.77 0.09 -10.06
CA GLN A 194 13.60 -1.10 -10.28
C GLN A 194 14.85 -1.12 -9.40
N LYS A 195 15.43 0.04 -9.13
CA LYS A 195 16.60 0.15 -8.24
C LYS A 195 16.23 -0.20 -6.79
N ILE A 196 15.12 0.32 -6.29
CA ILE A 196 14.64 0.01 -4.93
C ILE A 196 14.35 -1.49 -4.78
N LEU A 197 13.70 -2.12 -5.77
CA LEU A 197 13.44 -3.57 -5.75
C LEU A 197 14.73 -4.38 -5.77
N GLN A 198 15.70 -3.99 -6.59
CA GLN A 198 16.99 -4.67 -6.67
C GLN A 198 17.78 -4.55 -5.35
N ASP A 199 17.78 -3.36 -4.73
CA ASP A 199 18.40 -3.16 -3.42
C ASP A 199 17.71 -4.04 -2.36
N GLY A 200 16.37 -4.19 -2.43
CA GLY A 200 15.62 -5.09 -1.56
C GLY A 200 16.02 -6.57 -1.70
N LEU A 201 16.19 -7.04 -2.94
CA LEU A 201 16.69 -8.39 -3.20
C LEU A 201 18.14 -8.55 -2.69
N SER A 202 18.99 -7.53 -2.88
CA SER A 202 20.37 -7.53 -2.39
C SER A 202 20.45 -7.56 -0.85
N ILE A 203 19.58 -6.82 -0.16
CA ILE A 203 19.42 -6.86 1.30
C ILE A 203 19.07 -8.29 1.76
N ALA A 204 18.20 -8.98 1.02
CA ALA A 204 17.85 -10.38 1.28
C ALA A 204 18.93 -11.38 0.85
N GLY A 205 19.92 -10.97 0.04
CA GLY A 205 20.96 -11.83 -0.52
C GLY A 205 20.50 -12.73 -1.66
N LEU A 206 19.56 -12.24 -2.45
CA LEU A 206 18.91 -12.93 -3.57
C LEU A 206 19.16 -12.26 -4.94
N SER A 207 20.14 -11.38 -5.01
CA SER A 207 20.55 -10.70 -6.24
C SER A 207 21.57 -11.50 -7.03
#